data_2be154cc34b086c6adf4742cea5e9a2d
#
_entry.id   2be154cc34b086c6adf4742cea5e9a2d
#
_cell.length_a   1.000
_cell.length_b   1.000
_cell.length_c   1.000
_cell.angle_alpha   90.00
_cell.angle_beta   90.00
_cell.angle_gamma   90.00
#
_symmetry.space_group_name_H-M   'P 1'
#
loop_
_entity.id
_entity.type
_entity.pdbx_description
1 polymer ?
#
loop_
_entity_poly.entity_id
_entity_poly.type
_entity_poly.pdbx_seq_one_letter_code
_entity_poly.pdbx_strand_id
1 'polypeptide(L)'
;SKKVDVHVFALASPYRVIVDAPDVDFQMPEGIGKEKRGLITAYRYGLFAPGKSRIVIDVGGPFLIDKAFVLEPRDDQPARLVVDLVPTDEKTFQAKLKEAKPAEEASAAPPPLPEPVVRAPDAKPVIVLDPGHGGIDPGTSSADGVTEKDVVLAFAKSLKAKLEATGRYEVYLTREDDTFLPLRERVEFAQKKGAGLFLSIHADYFPEQTEKATGATVYTLSEQASDEEAKELATKENFSDAIAGVALPSDSDEVVANILIDLAQRETQNRSTVFARSIVGELAGNLHTHKMRSAGFRVLKAPDIPSVLIEIGFLSNPDDEKHLVSDAWRERISVSLVDAIDGYFAKRIARAPF
;
A
#
# COMPACT_ATOMS: atom_id res chain seq x y z
N SER A 1 -2.17 28.59 -19.80
CA SER A 1 -1.64 27.50 -18.96
C SER A 1 -0.32 27.93 -18.37
N LYS A 2 -0.10 27.68 -17.09
CA LYS A 2 1.22 27.91 -16.48
C LYS A 2 2.21 26.87 -17.03
N LYS A 3 3.48 27.25 -17.15
CA LYS A 3 4.56 26.32 -17.47
C LYS A 3 4.61 25.27 -16.36
N VAL A 4 4.45 24.00 -16.73
CA VAL A 4 4.58 22.87 -15.78
C VAL A 4 6.03 22.39 -15.86
N ASP A 5 6.72 22.43 -14.75
CA ASP A 5 8.09 21.94 -14.64
C ASP A 5 8.02 20.43 -14.33
N VAL A 6 8.26 19.60 -15.35
CA VAL A 6 8.16 18.15 -15.27
C VAL A 6 9.53 17.54 -15.03
N HIS A 7 9.60 16.57 -14.14
CA HIS A 7 10.80 15.77 -13.91
C HIS A 7 10.62 14.36 -14.50
N VAL A 8 11.50 13.99 -15.45
CA VAL A 8 11.42 12.70 -16.15
C VAL A 8 12.66 11.88 -15.87
N PHE A 9 12.47 10.64 -15.41
CA PHE A 9 13.58 9.73 -15.11
C PHE A 9 13.19 8.27 -15.37
N ALA A 10 14.20 7.39 -15.42
CA ALA A 10 14.03 5.96 -15.65
C ALA A 10 14.19 5.15 -14.36
N LEU A 11 13.46 4.04 -14.27
CA LEU A 11 13.64 3.02 -13.24
C LEU A 11 13.85 1.64 -13.90
N ALA A 12 14.62 0.79 -13.22
CA ALA A 12 14.81 -0.62 -13.55
C ALA A 12 13.89 -1.51 -12.69
N SER A 13 13.68 -2.75 -13.13
CA SER A 13 13.07 -3.85 -12.37
C SER A 13 11.66 -3.55 -11.84
N PRO A 14 10.65 -3.40 -12.69
CA PRO A 14 10.65 -3.43 -14.16
C PRO A 14 11.09 -2.11 -14.81
N TYR A 15 11.31 -2.13 -16.13
CA TYR A 15 11.64 -0.92 -16.91
C TYR A 15 10.48 0.05 -16.94
N ARG A 16 10.70 1.25 -16.44
CA ARG A 16 9.66 2.31 -16.34
C ARG A 16 10.23 3.68 -16.62
N VAL A 17 9.44 4.53 -17.28
CA VAL A 17 9.64 5.97 -17.26
C VAL A 17 8.70 6.59 -16.26
N ILE A 18 9.23 7.42 -15.39
CA ILE A 18 8.48 8.19 -14.42
C ILE A 18 8.44 9.64 -14.86
N VAL A 19 7.26 10.23 -14.84
CA VAL A 19 7.04 11.65 -15.09
C VAL A 19 6.36 12.25 -13.87
N ASP A 20 7.08 13.05 -13.13
CA ASP A 20 6.54 13.84 -12.02
C ASP A 20 6.12 15.23 -12.51
N ALA A 21 4.91 15.62 -12.20
CA ALA A 21 4.32 16.90 -12.57
C ALA A 21 3.67 17.56 -11.35
N PRO A 22 4.20 18.70 -10.86
CA PRO A 22 3.61 19.40 -9.73
C PRO A 22 2.28 20.07 -10.15
N ASP A 23 1.33 20.08 -9.26
CA ASP A 23 0.03 20.78 -9.37
C ASP A 23 -0.75 20.46 -10.66
N VAL A 24 -0.66 19.22 -11.15
CA VAL A 24 -1.41 18.74 -12.31
C VAL A 24 -2.54 17.83 -11.86
N ASP A 25 -3.76 18.14 -12.26
CA ASP A 25 -4.92 17.27 -12.14
C ASP A 25 -5.18 16.58 -13.48
N PHE A 26 -5.19 15.24 -13.49
CA PHE A 26 -5.40 14.45 -14.69
C PHE A 26 -6.90 14.26 -14.95
N GLN A 27 -7.37 14.82 -16.05
CA GLN A 27 -8.76 14.67 -16.52
C GLN A 27 -8.80 13.77 -17.75
N MET A 28 -8.29 12.55 -17.62
CA MET A 28 -8.28 11.58 -18.70
C MET A 28 -9.38 10.52 -18.47
N PRO A 29 -9.94 9.95 -19.55
CA PRO A 29 -10.94 8.89 -19.43
C PRO A 29 -10.40 7.68 -18.68
N GLU A 30 -11.26 7.02 -17.89
CA GLU A 30 -10.91 5.76 -17.23
C GLU A 30 -10.48 4.69 -18.23
N GLY A 31 -9.54 3.84 -17.79
CA GLY A 31 -9.03 2.72 -18.60
C GLY A 31 -8.05 3.08 -19.71
N ILE A 32 -7.74 4.36 -19.91
CA ILE A 32 -6.71 4.77 -20.85
C ILE A 32 -5.32 4.28 -20.38
N GLY A 33 -4.44 3.93 -21.33
CA GLY A 33 -3.07 3.50 -21.01
C GLY A 33 -2.85 1.98 -20.95
N LYS A 34 -3.89 1.17 -21.19
CA LYS A 34 -3.77 -0.30 -21.25
C LYS A 34 -3.29 -0.83 -22.61
N GLU A 35 -3.26 0.02 -23.64
CA GLU A 35 -2.88 -0.38 -24.99
C GLU A 35 -1.37 -0.30 -25.21
N LYS A 36 -0.78 -1.42 -25.65
CA LYS A 36 0.62 -1.47 -26.05
C LYS A 36 0.88 -0.66 -27.33
N ARG A 37 1.89 0.23 -27.29
CA ARG A 37 2.34 1.02 -28.44
C ARG A 37 3.87 1.07 -28.52
N GLY A 38 4.48 0.35 -29.46
CA GLY A 38 5.92 0.28 -29.62
C GLY A 38 6.62 -0.27 -28.39
N LEU A 39 7.52 0.49 -27.77
CA LEU A 39 8.22 0.15 -26.55
C LEU A 39 7.32 0.23 -25.30
N ILE A 40 6.29 1.05 -25.34
CA ILE A 40 5.38 1.27 -24.22
C ILE A 40 4.41 0.10 -24.13
N THR A 41 4.35 -0.58 -23.00
CA THR A 41 3.46 -1.70 -22.75
C THR A 41 2.18 -1.27 -22.06
N ALA A 42 2.26 -0.31 -21.16
CA ALA A 42 1.14 0.33 -20.49
C ALA A 42 1.58 1.68 -19.91
N TYR A 43 0.63 2.49 -19.48
CA TYR A 43 0.90 3.63 -18.60
C TYR A 43 -0.27 3.87 -17.67
N ARG A 44 0.00 4.48 -16.52
CA ARG A 44 -0.97 4.91 -15.51
C ARG A 44 -0.58 6.27 -14.98
N TYR A 45 -1.52 6.96 -14.40
CA TYR A 45 -1.35 8.32 -13.90
C TYR A 45 -2.25 8.53 -12.68
N GLY A 46 -1.87 9.46 -11.83
CA GLY A 46 -2.65 9.80 -10.65
C GLY A 46 -1.87 10.68 -9.68
N LEU A 47 -2.49 10.95 -8.55
CA LEU A 47 -1.87 11.68 -7.46
C LEU A 47 -0.85 10.76 -6.76
N PHE A 48 0.39 11.21 -6.68
CA PHE A 48 1.48 10.49 -6.01
C PHE A 48 1.71 11.00 -4.59
N ALA A 49 1.60 12.31 -4.40
CA ALA A 49 1.69 12.97 -3.10
C ALA A 49 0.91 14.28 -3.18
N PRO A 50 0.56 14.93 -2.06
CA PRO A 50 -0.14 16.23 -2.09
C PRO A 50 0.57 17.23 -3.00
N GLY A 51 -0.15 17.75 -3.99
CA GLY A 51 0.40 18.68 -5.01
C GLY A 51 1.39 18.05 -5.99
N LYS A 52 1.55 16.73 -6.03
CA LYS A 52 2.48 16.03 -6.91
C LYS A 52 1.78 14.89 -7.64
N SER A 53 1.53 15.07 -8.90
CA SER A 53 0.98 14.04 -9.77
C SER A 53 2.08 13.32 -10.53
N ARG A 54 1.84 12.06 -10.88
CA ARG A 54 2.81 11.18 -11.53
C ARG A 54 2.18 10.44 -12.69
N ILE A 55 2.97 10.22 -13.76
CA ILE A 55 2.69 9.24 -14.80
C ILE A 55 3.77 8.17 -14.70
N VAL A 56 3.37 6.91 -14.68
CA VAL A 56 4.27 5.76 -14.76
C VAL A 56 4.03 5.07 -16.09
N ILE A 57 5.07 4.98 -16.91
CA ILE A 57 5.04 4.37 -18.23
C ILE A 57 5.85 3.08 -18.18
N ASP A 58 5.21 1.94 -18.37
CA ASP A 58 5.87 0.64 -18.42
C ASP A 58 6.48 0.41 -19.80
N VAL A 59 7.73 -0.04 -19.83
CA VAL A 59 8.52 -0.23 -21.04
C VAL A 59 8.92 -1.71 -21.17
N GLY A 60 8.75 -2.28 -22.34
CA GLY A 60 8.91 -3.71 -22.60
C GLY A 60 10.35 -4.23 -22.65
N GLY A 61 11.35 -3.38 -22.44
CA GLY A 61 12.77 -3.73 -22.46
C GLY A 61 13.66 -2.54 -22.14
N PRO A 62 14.99 -2.72 -22.14
CA PRO A 62 15.93 -1.63 -21.86
C PRO A 62 15.82 -0.49 -22.87
N PHE A 63 15.87 0.73 -22.39
CA PHE A 63 15.64 1.96 -23.18
C PHE A 63 16.52 3.11 -22.69
N LEU A 64 16.62 4.15 -23.50
CA LEU A 64 17.15 5.45 -23.09
C LEU A 64 16.07 6.52 -23.31
N ILE A 65 16.04 7.52 -22.43
CA ILE A 65 15.30 8.74 -22.64
C ILE A 65 16.20 9.63 -23.50
N ASP A 66 15.89 9.72 -24.79
CA ASP A 66 16.67 10.56 -25.74
C ASP A 66 16.37 12.04 -25.50
N LYS A 67 15.08 12.37 -25.37
CA LYS A 67 14.62 13.73 -25.11
C LYS A 67 13.40 13.73 -24.19
N ALA A 68 13.34 14.73 -23.31
CA ALA A 68 12.15 15.04 -22.53
C ALA A 68 12.00 16.57 -22.46
N PHE A 69 10.91 17.11 -22.98
CA PHE A 69 10.66 18.56 -22.97
C PHE A 69 9.17 18.88 -23.09
N VAL A 70 8.80 20.06 -22.64
CA VAL A 70 7.44 20.58 -22.76
C VAL A 70 7.40 21.56 -23.93
N LEU A 71 6.51 21.28 -24.89
CA LEU A 71 6.14 22.24 -25.94
C LEU A 71 5.16 23.22 -25.33
N GLU A 72 5.49 24.51 -25.39
CA GLU A 72 4.61 25.61 -24.96
C GLU A 72 3.32 25.65 -25.82
N PRO A 73 2.21 26.06 -25.21
CA PRO A 73 0.96 26.22 -25.96
C PRO A 73 1.15 27.24 -27.11
N ARG A 74 0.66 26.87 -28.30
CA ARG A 74 0.64 27.77 -29.46
C ARG A 74 -0.73 27.75 -30.11
N ASP A 75 -1.26 28.90 -30.37
CA ASP A 75 -2.58 29.09 -30.97
C ASP A 75 -3.64 28.31 -30.13
N ASP A 76 -4.43 27.46 -30.76
CA ASP A 76 -5.44 26.63 -30.10
C ASP A 76 -4.90 25.28 -29.56
N GLN A 77 -3.57 25.06 -29.61
CA GLN A 77 -2.97 23.81 -29.12
C GLN A 77 -2.47 23.97 -27.67
N PRO A 78 -2.87 23.06 -26.77
CA PRO A 78 -2.38 23.05 -25.38
C PRO A 78 -0.88 22.73 -25.32
N ALA A 79 -0.27 23.00 -24.15
CA ALA A 79 1.06 22.50 -23.86
C ALA A 79 1.13 20.96 -23.98
N ARG A 80 2.24 20.45 -24.48
CA ARG A 80 2.45 19.00 -24.67
C ARG A 80 3.79 18.57 -24.10
N LEU A 81 3.78 17.60 -23.23
CA LEU A 81 4.99 16.90 -22.83
C LEU A 81 5.37 15.90 -23.92
N VAL A 82 6.61 15.95 -24.37
CA VAL A 82 7.21 15.01 -25.32
C VAL A 82 8.31 14.25 -24.59
N VAL A 83 8.24 12.92 -24.65
CA VAL A 83 9.27 12.02 -24.11
C VAL A 83 9.64 11.03 -25.20
N ASP A 84 10.85 11.13 -25.73
CA ASP A 84 11.36 10.25 -26.78
C ASP A 84 12.14 9.10 -26.15
N LEU A 85 11.72 7.86 -26.43
CA LEU A 85 12.34 6.64 -25.95
C LEU A 85 13.00 5.90 -27.10
N VAL A 86 14.25 5.47 -26.92
CA VAL A 86 14.98 4.65 -27.89
C VAL A 86 15.39 3.32 -27.24
N PRO A 87 15.24 2.18 -27.95
CA PRO A 87 15.68 0.90 -27.41
C PRO A 87 17.19 0.87 -27.26
N THR A 88 17.67 0.14 -26.26
CA THR A 88 19.10 -0.07 -26.01
C THR A 88 19.36 -1.48 -25.50
N ASP A 89 20.59 -1.80 -25.15
CA ASP A 89 20.95 -3.02 -24.44
C ASP A 89 20.99 -2.79 -22.92
N GLU A 90 20.89 -3.89 -22.16
CA GLU A 90 20.87 -3.86 -20.69
C GLU A 90 22.09 -3.15 -20.10
N LYS A 91 23.28 -3.40 -20.65
CA LYS A 91 24.53 -2.83 -20.13
C LYS A 91 24.52 -1.30 -20.24
N THR A 92 24.10 -0.81 -21.40
CA THR A 92 24.01 0.63 -21.68
C THR A 92 22.93 1.28 -20.80
N PHE A 93 21.75 0.64 -20.65
CA PHE A 93 20.70 1.10 -19.77
C PHE A 93 21.19 1.23 -18.32
N GLN A 94 21.82 0.19 -17.75
CA GLN A 94 22.33 0.21 -16.39
C GLN A 94 23.43 1.25 -16.17
N ALA A 95 24.31 1.46 -17.16
CA ALA A 95 25.32 2.50 -17.09
C ALA A 95 24.69 3.89 -17.00
N LYS A 96 23.71 4.17 -17.85
CA LYS A 96 22.99 5.44 -17.85
C LYS A 96 22.16 5.67 -16.59
N LEU A 97 21.54 4.62 -16.07
CA LEU A 97 20.78 4.69 -14.81
C LEU A 97 21.69 5.07 -13.63
N LYS A 98 22.91 4.53 -13.59
CA LYS A 98 23.91 4.87 -12.56
C LYS A 98 24.39 6.32 -12.70
N GLU A 99 24.60 6.80 -13.92
CA GLU A 99 25.00 8.21 -14.18
C GLU A 99 23.87 9.20 -13.77
N ALA A 100 22.61 8.82 -13.96
CA ALA A 100 21.46 9.67 -13.68
C ALA A 100 21.08 9.73 -12.18
N LYS A 101 21.54 8.77 -11.35
CA LYS A 101 21.31 8.82 -9.90
C LYS A 101 22.16 9.93 -9.29
N PRO A 102 21.57 10.93 -8.59
CA PRO A 102 22.36 11.87 -7.79
C PRO A 102 23.20 11.12 -6.77
N ALA A 103 24.43 11.57 -6.54
CA ALA A 103 25.35 10.93 -5.60
C ALA A 103 24.80 10.85 -4.15
N GLU A 104 23.81 11.68 -3.82
CA GLU A 104 23.11 11.69 -2.53
C GLU A 104 22.16 10.49 -2.33
N GLU A 105 21.51 9.99 -3.40
CA GLU A 105 20.62 8.81 -3.27
C GLU A 105 21.39 7.47 -3.27
N ALA A 106 22.59 7.45 -3.85
CA ALA A 106 23.43 6.25 -3.91
C ALA A 106 24.18 5.94 -2.60
N SER A 107 24.23 6.87 -1.64
CA SER A 107 25.01 6.78 -0.41
C SER A 107 24.19 6.83 0.88
N ALA A 108 22.89 6.97 0.82
CA ALA A 108 22.09 6.96 2.03
C ALA A 108 21.93 5.53 2.53
N ALA A 109 22.67 5.19 3.59
CA ALA A 109 22.29 4.08 4.45
C ALA A 109 20.81 4.26 4.82
N PRO A 110 20.03 3.16 4.91
CA PRO A 110 18.64 3.28 5.35
C PRO A 110 18.60 4.10 6.64
N PRO A 111 17.74 5.11 6.74
CA PRO A 111 17.68 5.93 7.94
C PRO A 111 17.48 5.01 9.16
N PRO A 112 18.10 5.34 10.31
CA PRO A 112 17.90 4.56 11.52
C PRO A 112 16.39 4.44 11.80
N LEU A 113 16.00 3.28 12.36
CA LEU A 113 14.62 3.10 12.81
C LEU A 113 14.26 4.25 13.76
N PRO A 114 13.06 4.84 13.62
CA PRO A 114 12.65 5.88 14.55
C PRO A 114 12.71 5.37 15.98
N GLU A 115 13.17 6.22 16.89
CA GLU A 115 13.19 5.86 18.32
C GLU A 115 11.76 5.53 18.79
N PRO A 116 11.59 4.50 19.63
CA PRO A 116 10.27 4.16 20.17
C PRO A 116 9.63 5.35 20.88
N VAL A 117 8.42 5.69 20.50
CA VAL A 117 7.67 6.77 21.16
C VAL A 117 7.26 6.30 22.54
N VAL A 118 7.89 6.86 23.59
CA VAL A 118 7.52 6.60 24.98
C VAL A 118 6.24 7.36 25.30
N ARG A 119 5.15 6.64 25.54
CA ARG A 119 3.85 7.22 25.93
C ARG A 119 3.64 7.09 27.44
N ALA A 120 2.90 8.03 28.02
CA ALA A 120 2.51 7.94 29.42
C ALA A 120 1.69 6.66 29.68
N PRO A 121 1.81 6.02 30.85
CA PRO A 121 1.15 4.74 31.16
C PRO A 121 -0.38 4.79 31.04
N ASP A 122 -0.97 5.96 31.25
CA ASP A 122 -2.41 6.26 31.18
C ASP A 122 -2.88 6.80 29.83
N ALA A 123 -1.96 6.96 28.87
CA ALA A 123 -2.31 7.42 27.53
C ALA A 123 -3.17 6.39 26.79
N LYS A 124 -4.19 6.89 26.07
CA LYS A 124 -5.01 6.02 25.23
C LYS A 124 -4.13 5.25 24.22
N PRO A 125 -4.41 3.94 24.00
CA PRO A 125 -3.71 3.21 22.95
C PRO A 125 -3.91 3.86 21.59
N VAL A 126 -2.84 3.93 20.79
CA VAL A 126 -2.89 4.43 19.42
C VAL A 126 -3.14 3.27 18.47
N ILE A 127 -4.09 3.45 17.58
CA ILE A 127 -4.41 2.53 16.50
C ILE A 127 -4.13 3.25 15.19
N VAL A 128 -3.35 2.63 14.32
CA VAL A 128 -3.17 3.09 12.95
C VAL A 128 -3.91 2.16 12.01
N LEU A 129 -4.84 2.71 11.27
CA LEU A 129 -5.55 2.04 10.19
C LEU A 129 -4.88 2.45 8.88
N ASP A 130 -4.57 1.47 8.07
CA ASP A 130 -3.89 1.67 6.80
C ASP A 130 -4.79 1.24 5.65
N PRO A 131 -5.57 2.16 5.05
CA PRO A 131 -6.30 1.85 3.83
C PRO A 131 -5.29 1.62 2.70
N GLY A 132 -5.21 0.39 2.19
CA GLY A 132 -4.27 0.00 1.13
C GLY A 132 -4.39 0.86 -0.11
N HIS A 133 -3.38 0.82 -0.99
CA HIS A 133 -3.36 1.55 -2.26
C HIS A 133 -3.52 3.07 -2.13
N GLY A 134 -4.06 3.74 -3.17
CA GLY A 134 -4.34 5.17 -3.19
C GLY A 134 -3.65 5.90 -4.35
N GLY A 135 -4.22 7.00 -4.78
CA GLY A 135 -3.69 7.85 -5.86
C GLY A 135 -3.49 7.07 -7.15
N ILE A 136 -2.24 7.03 -7.60
CA ILE A 136 -1.82 6.33 -8.84
C ILE A 136 -1.93 4.80 -8.75
N ASP A 137 -2.00 4.22 -7.55
CA ASP A 137 -2.23 2.80 -7.33
C ASP A 137 -3.71 2.56 -7.00
N PRO A 138 -4.54 2.12 -7.95
CA PRO A 138 -5.95 1.88 -7.71
C PRO A 138 -6.21 0.60 -6.89
N GLY A 139 -5.19 -0.25 -6.69
CA GLY A 139 -5.39 -1.63 -6.29
C GLY A 139 -6.11 -2.41 -7.38
N THR A 140 -6.98 -3.28 -6.96
CA THR A 140 -7.85 -4.07 -7.83
C THR A 140 -9.10 -3.28 -8.24
N SER A 141 -9.70 -3.66 -9.35
CA SER A 141 -10.99 -3.11 -9.79
C SER A 141 -11.96 -4.24 -10.11
N SER A 142 -13.21 -4.11 -9.68
CA SER A 142 -14.26 -5.01 -10.06
C SER A 142 -14.64 -4.86 -11.53
N ALA A 143 -15.51 -5.77 -12.03
CA ALA A 143 -16.06 -5.69 -13.38
C ALA A 143 -16.92 -4.43 -13.59
N ASP A 144 -17.55 -3.94 -12.54
CA ASP A 144 -18.41 -2.74 -12.55
C ASP A 144 -17.61 -1.44 -12.33
N GLY A 145 -16.27 -1.52 -12.22
CA GLY A 145 -15.38 -0.38 -12.09
C GLY A 145 -15.18 0.15 -10.66
N VAL A 146 -15.67 -0.59 -9.65
CA VAL A 146 -15.39 -0.27 -8.24
C VAL A 146 -13.91 -0.51 -7.96
N THR A 147 -13.20 0.49 -7.44
CA THR A 147 -11.77 0.38 -7.13
C THR A 147 -11.52 0.01 -5.68
N GLU A 148 -10.51 -0.80 -5.44
CA GLU A 148 -10.10 -1.22 -4.10
C GLU A 148 -9.75 -0.03 -3.22
N LYS A 149 -8.94 0.92 -3.74
CA LYS A 149 -8.51 2.11 -2.99
C LYS A 149 -9.67 2.91 -2.39
N ASP A 150 -10.80 3.01 -3.10
CA ASP A 150 -11.97 3.78 -2.66
C ASP A 150 -12.75 3.01 -1.60
N VAL A 151 -12.94 1.71 -1.81
CA VAL A 151 -13.62 0.81 -0.86
C VAL A 151 -12.91 0.77 0.48
N VAL A 152 -11.59 0.55 0.48
CA VAL A 152 -10.83 0.41 1.72
C VAL A 152 -10.69 1.75 2.46
N LEU A 153 -10.65 2.88 1.74
CA LEU A 153 -10.66 4.21 2.35
C LEU A 153 -12.00 4.50 3.03
N ALA A 154 -13.11 4.21 2.36
CA ALA A 154 -14.44 4.39 2.92
C ALA A 154 -14.63 3.51 4.17
N PHE A 155 -14.17 2.25 4.12
CA PHE A 155 -14.22 1.34 5.26
C PHE A 155 -13.35 1.83 6.44
N ALA A 156 -12.10 2.23 6.18
CA ALA A 156 -11.18 2.73 7.20
C ALA A 156 -11.74 3.98 7.91
N LYS A 157 -12.38 4.89 7.17
CA LYS A 157 -13.06 6.06 7.75
C LYS A 157 -14.23 5.68 8.66
N SER A 158 -15.04 4.70 8.25
CA SER A 158 -16.14 4.16 9.07
C SER A 158 -15.61 3.55 10.37
N LEU A 159 -14.58 2.69 10.26
CA LEU A 159 -13.95 2.05 11.42
C LEU A 159 -13.31 3.07 12.36
N LYS A 160 -12.58 4.08 11.82
CA LYS A 160 -12.02 5.18 12.61
C LYS A 160 -13.11 5.88 13.42
N ALA A 161 -14.19 6.28 12.78
CA ALA A 161 -15.29 6.98 13.45
C ALA A 161 -15.89 6.14 14.59
N LYS A 162 -16.04 4.83 14.40
CA LYS A 162 -16.55 3.92 15.44
C LYS A 162 -15.58 3.79 16.62
N LEU A 163 -14.29 3.61 16.34
CA LEU A 163 -13.26 3.51 17.37
C LEU A 163 -13.17 4.82 18.18
N GLU A 164 -13.16 5.96 17.54
CA GLU A 164 -13.11 7.28 18.20
C GLU A 164 -14.34 7.52 19.06
N ALA A 165 -15.53 7.11 18.58
CA ALA A 165 -16.79 7.23 19.33
C ALA A 165 -16.77 6.45 20.66
N THR A 166 -15.94 5.41 20.79
CA THR A 166 -15.76 4.70 22.08
C THR A 166 -15.07 5.55 23.14
N GLY A 167 -14.32 6.56 22.74
CA GLY A 167 -13.49 7.40 23.62
C GLY A 167 -12.25 6.71 24.19
N ARG A 168 -12.00 5.45 23.84
CA ARG A 168 -10.92 4.60 24.41
C ARG A 168 -9.60 4.68 23.66
N TYR A 169 -9.63 5.06 22.40
CA TYR A 169 -8.50 5.00 21.48
C TYR A 169 -8.19 6.36 20.87
N GLU A 170 -6.95 6.52 20.44
CA GLU A 170 -6.48 7.55 19.53
C GLU A 170 -6.24 6.89 18.17
N VAL A 171 -6.94 7.35 17.11
CA VAL A 171 -6.97 6.64 15.82
C VAL A 171 -6.46 7.52 14.68
N TYR A 172 -5.51 7.00 13.92
CA TYR A 172 -4.96 7.65 12.74
C TYR A 172 -5.16 6.79 11.50
N LEU A 173 -5.37 7.44 10.36
CA LEU A 173 -5.29 6.81 9.04
C LEU A 173 -3.93 7.13 8.43
N THR A 174 -3.32 6.18 7.71
CA THR A 174 -2.08 6.44 6.94
C THR A 174 -2.34 7.41 5.80
N ARG A 175 -3.53 7.38 5.19
CA ARG A 175 -4.05 8.36 4.24
C ARG A 175 -5.52 8.68 4.53
N GLU A 176 -5.92 9.94 4.34
CA GLU A 176 -7.31 10.40 4.55
C GLU A 176 -8.01 10.75 3.23
N ASP A 177 -7.30 10.71 2.12
CA ASP A 177 -7.75 11.03 0.78
C ASP A 177 -7.22 10.03 -0.26
N ASP A 178 -7.43 10.31 -1.55
CA ASP A 178 -6.93 9.49 -2.65
C ASP A 178 -5.46 9.82 -2.97
N THR A 179 -4.58 9.71 -1.98
CA THR A 179 -3.12 9.88 -2.13
C THR A 179 -2.43 8.53 -2.04
N PHE A 180 -1.41 8.31 -2.86
CA PHE A 180 -0.52 7.15 -2.73
C PHE A 180 0.45 7.35 -1.56
N LEU A 181 0.71 6.28 -0.83
CA LEU A 181 1.72 6.25 0.22
C LEU A 181 2.57 4.98 0.06
N PRO A 182 3.91 5.09 -0.10
CA PRO A 182 4.81 3.94 -0.19
C PRO A 182 4.70 3.01 1.02
N LEU A 183 4.90 1.71 0.82
CA LEU A 183 4.76 0.70 1.89
C LEU A 183 5.63 1.01 3.11
N ARG A 184 6.85 1.45 2.88
CA ARG A 184 7.77 1.85 3.96
C ARG A 184 7.24 3.03 4.76
N GLU A 185 6.68 4.04 4.09
CA GLU A 185 6.17 5.24 4.75
C GLU A 185 4.93 4.95 5.61
N ARG A 186 4.12 3.93 5.25
CA ARG A 186 3.00 3.43 6.07
C ARG A 186 3.49 2.88 7.41
N VAL A 187 4.56 2.08 7.38
CA VAL A 187 5.21 1.54 8.58
C VAL A 187 5.82 2.67 9.43
N GLU A 188 6.58 3.57 8.80
CA GLU A 188 7.19 4.72 9.48
C GLU A 188 6.14 5.65 10.09
N PHE A 189 5.00 5.85 9.41
CA PHE A 189 3.88 6.61 9.95
C PHE A 189 3.36 6.00 11.25
N ALA A 190 3.14 4.69 11.27
CA ALA A 190 2.69 3.98 12.47
C ALA A 190 3.70 4.10 13.61
N GLN A 191 5.00 3.97 13.32
CA GLN A 191 6.08 4.14 14.30
C GLN A 191 6.13 5.59 14.85
N LYS A 192 6.08 6.59 14.00
CA LYS A 192 6.05 8.03 14.38
C LYS A 192 4.84 8.37 15.26
N LYS A 193 3.70 7.69 15.08
CA LYS A 193 2.51 7.85 15.92
C LYS A 193 2.59 7.07 17.24
N GLY A 194 3.60 6.21 17.41
CA GLY A 194 3.69 5.31 18.56
C GLY A 194 2.53 4.34 18.62
N ALA A 195 2.21 3.74 17.49
CA ALA A 195 1.08 2.84 17.36
C ALA A 195 1.23 1.62 18.27
N GLY A 196 0.19 1.32 19.02
CA GLY A 196 0.06 0.06 19.78
C GLY A 196 -0.55 -1.06 18.94
N LEU A 197 -1.09 -0.71 17.75
CA LEU A 197 -1.70 -1.62 16.79
C LEU A 197 -1.70 -1.01 15.39
N PHE A 198 -1.38 -1.83 14.37
CA PHE A 198 -1.47 -1.47 12.96
C PHE A 198 -2.39 -2.44 12.23
N LEU A 199 -3.35 -1.93 11.48
CA LEU A 199 -4.31 -2.71 10.69
C LEU A 199 -4.32 -2.21 9.25
N SER A 200 -3.71 -2.99 8.34
CA SER A 200 -3.81 -2.75 6.90
C SER A 200 -5.09 -3.36 6.35
N ILE A 201 -5.81 -2.62 5.52
CA ILE A 201 -7.17 -2.95 5.06
C ILE A 201 -7.16 -3.01 3.54
N HIS A 202 -7.54 -4.16 3.00
CA HIS A 202 -7.57 -4.52 1.59
C HIS A 202 -8.89 -5.17 1.18
N ALA A 203 -9.15 -5.27 -0.13
CA ALA A 203 -10.34 -5.92 -0.71
C ALA A 203 -10.00 -6.48 -2.10
N ASP A 204 -9.20 -7.54 -2.12
CA ASP A 204 -8.52 -8.05 -3.31
C ASP A 204 -9.44 -8.66 -4.39
N TYR A 205 -8.84 -9.11 -5.47
CA TYR A 205 -9.48 -9.73 -6.62
C TYR A 205 -8.75 -11.03 -7.02
N PHE A 206 -9.46 -12.16 -6.98
CA PHE A 206 -8.98 -13.44 -7.48
C PHE A 206 -9.79 -13.91 -8.68
N PRO A 207 -9.36 -13.61 -9.92
CA PRO A 207 -10.15 -13.92 -11.12
C PRO A 207 -10.40 -15.42 -11.34
N GLU A 208 -9.50 -16.28 -10.88
CA GLU A 208 -9.61 -17.73 -11.06
C GLU A 208 -10.49 -18.41 -10.01
N GLN A 209 -10.91 -17.70 -8.95
CA GLN A 209 -11.68 -18.23 -7.83
C GLN A 209 -12.94 -17.40 -7.50
N THR A 210 -13.47 -16.68 -8.48
CA THR A 210 -14.60 -15.74 -8.32
C THR A 210 -15.79 -16.29 -7.51
N GLU A 211 -16.11 -17.57 -7.64
CA GLU A 211 -17.22 -18.21 -6.91
C GLU A 211 -16.83 -18.72 -5.51
N LYS A 212 -15.53 -18.88 -5.23
CA LYS A 212 -15.04 -19.49 -3.98
C LYS A 212 -14.46 -18.49 -3.00
N ALA A 213 -13.85 -17.41 -3.50
CA ALA A 213 -13.31 -16.35 -2.66
C ALA A 213 -14.44 -15.43 -2.21
N THR A 214 -14.87 -15.55 -0.97
CA THR A 214 -15.89 -14.69 -0.33
C THR A 214 -15.62 -14.55 1.15
N GLY A 215 -15.96 -13.41 1.72
CA GLY A 215 -15.77 -13.09 3.14
C GLY A 215 -14.35 -12.70 3.51
N ALA A 216 -14.15 -12.28 4.75
CA ALA A 216 -12.90 -11.73 5.22
C ALA A 216 -11.81 -12.78 5.51
N THR A 217 -10.54 -12.42 5.27
CA THR A 217 -9.35 -13.19 5.64
C THR A 217 -8.35 -12.30 6.36
N VAL A 218 -7.73 -12.81 7.41
CA VAL A 218 -6.72 -12.07 8.20
C VAL A 218 -5.34 -12.64 7.96
N TYR A 219 -4.38 -11.78 7.65
CA TYR A 219 -3.00 -12.14 7.37
C TYR A 219 -2.05 -11.60 8.44
N THR A 220 -1.06 -12.42 8.79
CA THR A 220 0.06 -12.04 9.67
C THR A 220 1.38 -12.15 8.92
N LEU A 221 2.42 -11.44 9.40
CA LEU A 221 3.76 -11.53 8.84
C LEU A 221 4.37 -12.92 9.09
N SER A 222 4.95 -13.51 8.06
CA SER A 222 5.79 -14.72 8.15
C SER A 222 6.79 -14.74 7.00
N GLU A 223 7.99 -15.24 7.23
CA GLU A 223 8.99 -15.47 6.17
C GLU A 223 8.52 -16.52 5.17
N GLN A 224 7.80 -17.54 5.66
CA GLN A 224 7.20 -18.58 4.82
C GLN A 224 5.69 -18.37 4.75
N ALA A 225 5.16 -18.31 3.54
CA ALA A 225 3.73 -18.22 3.33
C ALA A 225 3.02 -19.49 3.81
N SER A 226 1.82 -19.34 4.37
CA SER A 226 0.98 -20.46 4.80
C SER A 226 0.52 -21.36 3.66
N ASP A 227 0.37 -20.77 2.48
CA ASP A 227 -0.07 -21.42 1.24
C ASP A 227 0.30 -20.55 0.02
N GLU A 228 0.12 -21.08 -1.19
CA GLU A 228 0.51 -20.39 -2.42
C GLU A 228 -0.33 -19.13 -2.68
N GLU A 229 -1.63 -19.14 -2.36
CA GLU A 229 -2.49 -17.95 -2.51
C GLU A 229 -2.00 -16.79 -1.62
N ALA A 230 -1.63 -17.08 -0.37
CA ALA A 230 -1.07 -16.07 0.53
C ALA A 230 0.27 -15.52 0.02
N LYS A 231 1.07 -16.35 -0.63
CA LYS A 231 2.34 -15.95 -1.25
C LYS A 231 2.11 -15.05 -2.46
N GLU A 232 1.17 -15.42 -3.33
CA GLU A 232 0.80 -14.63 -4.50
C GLU A 232 0.26 -13.26 -4.09
N LEU A 233 -0.65 -13.23 -3.10
CA LEU A 233 -1.18 -11.98 -2.55
C LEU A 233 -0.06 -11.10 -1.99
N ALA A 234 0.82 -11.63 -1.14
CA ALA A 234 1.93 -10.86 -0.59
C ALA A 234 2.88 -10.35 -1.68
N THR A 235 3.09 -11.12 -2.74
CA THR A 235 3.91 -10.70 -3.89
C THR A 235 3.25 -9.52 -4.60
N LYS A 236 1.94 -9.59 -4.85
CA LYS A 236 1.15 -8.53 -5.46
C LYS A 236 1.18 -7.25 -4.62
N GLU A 237 0.86 -7.35 -3.34
CA GLU A 237 0.84 -6.20 -2.44
C GLU A 237 2.22 -5.55 -2.27
N ASN A 238 3.27 -6.36 -2.17
CA ASN A 238 4.65 -5.85 -2.13
C ASN A 238 5.09 -5.16 -3.43
N PHE A 239 4.36 -5.34 -4.53
CA PHE A 239 4.62 -4.70 -5.81
C PHE A 239 3.94 -3.33 -5.96
N SER A 240 3.12 -2.91 -5.01
CA SER A 240 2.42 -1.60 -4.99
C SER A 240 3.37 -0.42 -5.20
N ASP A 241 4.53 -0.41 -4.52
CA ASP A 241 5.56 0.63 -4.72
C ASP A 241 6.05 0.69 -6.19
N ALA A 242 6.21 -0.48 -6.82
CA ALA A 242 6.58 -0.52 -8.23
C ALA A 242 5.47 0.00 -9.14
N ILE A 243 4.20 -0.28 -8.83
CA ILE A 243 3.04 0.26 -9.55
C ILE A 243 3.08 1.79 -9.53
N ALA A 244 3.36 2.38 -8.38
CA ALA A 244 3.46 3.83 -8.23
C ALA A 244 4.78 4.44 -8.70
N GLY A 245 5.67 3.65 -9.30
CA GLY A 245 6.97 4.14 -9.80
C GLY A 245 7.94 4.52 -8.69
N VAL A 246 7.88 3.83 -7.55
CA VAL A 246 8.90 3.89 -6.50
C VAL A 246 9.96 2.81 -6.78
N ALA A 247 11.22 3.11 -6.53
CA ALA A 247 12.30 2.14 -6.65
C ALA A 247 12.12 1.03 -5.59
N LEU A 248 12.18 -0.23 -6.01
CA LEU A 248 12.14 -1.33 -5.06
C LEU A 248 13.48 -1.43 -4.32
N PRO A 249 13.49 -1.74 -3.01
CA PRO A 249 14.72 -2.02 -2.27
C PRO A 249 15.49 -3.17 -2.93
N SER A 250 16.81 -3.11 -2.91
CA SER A 250 17.65 -4.23 -3.34
C SER A 250 17.69 -5.30 -2.24
N ASP A 251 17.90 -6.58 -2.62
CA ASP A 251 18.01 -7.69 -1.66
C ASP A 251 19.13 -7.47 -0.63
N SER A 252 20.15 -6.65 -0.96
CA SER A 252 21.23 -6.28 -0.04
C SER A 252 20.81 -5.33 1.07
N ASP A 253 19.76 -4.55 0.88
CA ASP A 253 19.27 -3.59 1.88
C ASP A 253 18.46 -4.28 2.99
N GLU A 254 17.95 -5.49 2.74
CA GLU A 254 17.20 -6.29 3.72
C GLU A 254 18.09 -7.07 4.70
N VAL A 255 19.35 -7.35 4.36
CA VAL A 255 20.23 -8.30 5.09
C VAL A 255 20.92 -7.70 6.33
N VAL A 256 20.97 -6.39 6.51
CA VAL A 256 21.80 -5.73 7.55
C VAL A 256 21.10 -5.52 8.89
N ALA A 257 19.85 -5.90 9.06
CA ALA A 257 19.09 -5.71 10.29
C ALA A 257 19.12 -6.96 11.20
N ASN A 258 19.99 -7.03 12.04
CA ASN A 258 20.51 -7.76 13.18
C ASN A 258 19.58 -8.55 14.13
N ILE A 259 20.20 -9.55 14.81
CA ILE A 259 19.69 -10.54 15.80
C ILE A 259 18.80 -9.96 16.91
N LEU A 260 19.00 -8.73 17.38
CA LEU A 260 18.14 -8.09 18.39
C LEU A 260 16.76 -7.69 17.81
N ILE A 261 16.71 -7.35 16.53
CA ILE A 261 15.47 -7.07 15.79
C ILE A 261 14.66 -8.36 15.65
N ASP A 262 15.32 -9.50 15.42
CA ASP A 262 14.68 -10.81 15.27
C ASP A 262 13.88 -11.23 16.53
N LEU A 263 14.42 -11.02 17.73
CA LEU A 263 13.70 -11.31 18.99
C LEU A 263 12.50 -10.39 19.22
N ALA A 264 12.65 -9.09 18.95
CA ALA A 264 11.56 -8.13 19.05
C ALA A 264 10.45 -8.45 18.03
N GLN A 265 10.84 -8.79 16.80
CA GLN A 265 9.90 -9.20 15.76
C GLN A 265 9.12 -10.46 16.14
N ARG A 266 9.75 -11.48 16.74
CA ARG A 266 9.05 -12.71 17.18
C ARG A 266 7.99 -12.41 18.22
N GLU A 267 8.27 -11.57 19.21
CA GLU A 267 7.26 -11.18 20.19
C GLU A 267 6.12 -10.40 19.54
N THR A 268 6.45 -9.48 18.64
CA THR A 268 5.49 -8.69 17.87
C THR A 268 4.62 -9.58 16.97
N GLN A 269 5.20 -10.57 16.28
CA GLN A 269 4.46 -11.57 15.50
C GLN A 269 3.49 -12.39 16.37
N ASN A 270 3.91 -12.78 17.57
CA ASN A 270 3.02 -13.46 18.50
C ASN A 270 1.83 -12.59 18.91
N ARG A 271 2.07 -11.29 19.16
CA ARG A 271 1.01 -10.32 19.46
C ARG A 271 0.09 -10.10 18.26
N SER A 272 0.64 -10.03 17.03
CA SER A 272 -0.13 -9.95 15.79
C SER A 272 -1.03 -11.18 15.62
N THR A 273 -0.52 -12.37 15.92
CA THR A 273 -1.29 -13.62 15.89
C THR A 273 -2.44 -13.61 16.90
N VAL A 274 -2.23 -13.07 18.10
CA VAL A 274 -3.30 -12.93 19.11
C VAL A 274 -4.37 -11.97 18.61
N PHE A 275 -3.98 -10.85 17.98
CA PHE A 275 -4.92 -9.90 17.42
C PHE A 275 -5.68 -10.48 16.22
N ALA A 276 -5.00 -11.16 15.30
CA ALA A 276 -5.65 -11.85 14.18
C ALA A 276 -6.73 -12.85 14.65
N ARG A 277 -6.44 -13.62 15.70
CA ARG A 277 -7.43 -14.53 16.31
C ARG A 277 -8.61 -13.79 16.94
N SER A 278 -8.40 -12.61 17.52
CA SER A 278 -9.51 -11.79 18.04
C SER A 278 -10.43 -11.35 16.91
N ILE A 279 -9.87 -10.87 15.78
CA ILE A 279 -10.64 -10.51 14.59
C ILE A 279 -11.44 -11.71 14.06
N VAL A 280 -10.79 -12.87 13.90
CA VAL A 280 -11.45 -14.09 13.41
C VAL A 280 -12.61 -14.51 14.33
N GLY A 281 -12.47 -14.30 15.65
CA GLY A 281 -13.54 -14.60 16.62
C GLY A 281 -14.78 -13.72 16.43
N GLU A 282 -14.59 -12.42 16.23
CA GLU A 282 -15.69 -11.44 16.13
C GLU A 282 -16.32 -11.36 14.75
N LEU A 283 -15.57 -11.72 13.69
CA LEU A 283 -16.09 -11.77 12.31
C LEU A 283 -16.80 -13.10 11.98
N ALA A 284 -17.08 -13.95 12.98
CA ALA A 284 -17.73 -15.25 12.73
C ALA A 284 -19.02 -15.10 11.89
N GLY A 285 -19.09 -15.82 10.75
CA GLY A 285 -20.18 -15.70 9.77
C GLY A 285 -19.89 -14.78 8.58
N ASN A 286 -18.85 -13.95 8.65
CA ASN A 286 -18.40 -13.10 7.54
C ASN A 286 -16.97 -13.43 7.07
N LEU A 287 -16.48 -14.63 7.40
CA LEU A 287 -15.10 -15.04 7.11
C LEU A 287 -15.04 -15.96 5.90
N HIS A 288 -13.93 -15.84 5.18
CA HIS A 288 -13.53 -16.79 4.14
C HIS A 288 -13.27 -18.20 4.75
N THR A 289 -13.26 -19.23 3.92
CA THR A 289 -12.95 -20.62 4.32
C THR A 289 -11.60 -20.69 5.04
N HIS A 290 -10.58 -20.00 4.52
CA HIS A 290 -9.28 -19.86 5.13
C HIS A 290 -9.21 -18.55 5.92
N LYS A 291 -9.66 -18.58 7.17
CA LYS A 291 -9.90 -17.41 8.02
C LYS A 291 -8.64 -16.66 8.42
N MET A 292 -7.52 -17.35 8.51
CA MET A 292 -6.24 -16.80 8.95
C MET A 292 -5.10 -17.43 8.16
N ARG A 293 -4.25 -16.57 7.60
CA ARG A 293 -3.10 -16.93 6.77
C ARG A 293 -1.86 -16.12 7.17
N SER A 294 -0.72 -16.42 6.56
CA SER A 294 0.50 -15.65 6.77
C SER A 294 1.39 -15.63 5.53
N ALA A 295 2.10 -14.53 5.29
CA ALA A 295 3.10 -14.40 4.25
C ALA A 295 4.01 -13.17 4.48
N GLY A 296 4.96 -12.95 3.56
CA GLY A 296 5.97 -11.91 3.66
C GLY A 296 5.50 -10.50 3.26
N PHE A 297 4.45 -9.99 3.86
CA PHE A 297 3.94 -8.64 3.57
C PHE A 297 4.89 -7.57 4.10
N ARG A 298 5.38 -6.69 3.22
CA ARG A 298 6.31 -5.59 3.59
C ARG A 298 5.66 -4.59 4.53
N VAL A 299 4.39 -4.29 4.35
CA VAL A 299 3.63 -3.34 5.18
C VAL A 299 3.48 -3.81 6.63
N LEU A 300 3.66 -5.10 6.93
CA LEU A 300 3.58 -5.66 8.27
C LEU A 300 4.94 -5.78 8.97
N LYS A 301 6.02 -5.27 8.39
CA LYS A 301 7.40 -5.43 8.90
C LYS A 301 7.77 -4.45 10.03
N ALA A 302 6.82 -3.80 10.69
CA ALA A 302 7.12 -3.02 11.91
C ALA A 302 7.65 -3.95 13.02
N PRO A 303 8.88 -3.72 13.53
CA PRO A 303 9.50 -4.67 14.47
C PRO A 303 8.85 -4.65 15.86
N ASP A 304 8.19 -3.55 16.22
CA ASP A 304 7.69 -3.24 17.56
C ASP A 304 6.17 -3.06 17.62
N ILE A 305 5.49 -3.04 16.48
CA ILE A 305 4.04 -2.80 16.39
C ILE A 305 3.31 -4.07 15.95
N PRO A 306 2.42 -4.64 16.78
CA PRO A 306 1.54 -5.71 16.34
C PRO A 306 0.73 -5.29 15.11
N SER A 307 0.94 -6.01 14.01
CA SER A 307 0.45 -5.65 12.69
C SER A 307 -0.28 -6.81 12.03
N VAL A 308 -1.43 -6.54 11.43
CA VAL A 308 -2.17 -7.50 10.60
C VAL A 308 -2.66 -6.81 9.33
N LEU A 309 -2.85 -7.60 8.27
CA LEU A 309 -3.57 -7.20 7.08
C LEU A 309 -4.90 -7.95 7.06
N ILE A 310 -5.98 -7.27 6.74
CA ILE A 310 -7.30 -7.87 6.56
C ILE A 310 -7.79 -7.63 5.13
N GLU A 311 -8.08 -8.72 4.42
CA GLU A 311 -8.98 -8.68 3.29
C GLU A 311 -10.41 -8.65 3.83
N ILE A 312 -11.14 -7.56 3.60
CA ILE A 312 -12.51 -7.43 4.13
C ILE A 312 -13.57 -8.11 3.25
N GLY A 313 -13.19 -8.58 2.09
CA GLY A 313 -13.96 -9.26 1.05
C GLY A 313 -13.21 -9.23 -0.27
N PHE A 314 -13.77 -9.76 -1.32
CA PHE A 314 -13.13 -9.88 -2.62
C PHE A 314 -13.96 -9.17 -3.72
N LEU A 315 -13.37 -8.16 -4.36
CA LEU A 315 -13.99 -7.43 -5.49
C LEU A 315 -14.24 -8.30 -6.72
N SER A 316 -13.63 -9.50 -6.78
CA SER A 316 -13.95 -10.51 -7.79
C SER A 316 -15.31 -11.20 -7.58
N ASN A 317 -15.83 -11.17 -6.36
CA ASN A 317 -17.10 -11.81 -6.02
C ASN A 317 -18.24 -10.78 -6.04
N PRO A 318 -19.29 -10.95 -6.86
CA PRO A 318 -20.37 -9.97 -6.99
C PRO A 318 -21.17 -9.73 -5.70
N ASP A 319 -21.23 -10.70 -4.79
CA ASP A 319 -21.94 -10.54 -3.52
C ASP A 319 -21.06 -9.81 -2.50
N ASP A 320 -19.75 -10.09 -2.47
CA ASP A 320 -18.80 -9.32 -1.67
C ASP A 320 -18.71 -7.86 -2.15
N GLU A 321 -18.69 -7.63 -3.48
CA GLU A 321 -18.71 -6.28 -4.04
C GLU A 321 -19.91 -5.46 -3.55
N LYS A 322 -21.12 -6.03 -3.61
CA LYS A 322 -22.34 -5.38 -3.08
C LYS A 322 -22.21 -5.05 -1.59
N HIS A 323 -21.59 -5.93 -0.82
CA HIS A 323 -21.31 -5.70 0.59
C HIS A 323 -20.30 -4.55 0.79
N LEU A 324 -19.19 -4.60 0.10
CA LEU A 324 -18.08 -3.66 0.21
C LEU A 324 -18.50 -2.20 -0.08
N VAL A 325 -19.42 -1.99 -1.02
CA VAL A 325 -19.96 -0.66 -1.33
C VAL A 325 -21.13 -0.25 -0.41
N SER A 326 -21.63 -1.15 0.45
CA SER A 326 -22.77 -0.88 1.33
C SER A 326 -22.37 -0.20 2.64
N ASP A 327 -22.91 0.97 2.92
CA ASP A 327 -22.72 1.66 4.20
C ASP A 327 -23.17 0.79 5.39
N ALA A 328 -24.33 0.15 5.27
CA ALA A 328 -24.87 -0.71 6.34
C ALA A 328 -24.00 -1.91 6.64
N TRP A 329 -23.34 -2.48 5.64
CA TRP A 329 -22.39 -3.57 5.82
C TRP A 329 -21.10 -3.05 6.47
N ARG A 330 -20.55 -1.92 5.99
CA ARG A 330 -19.35 -1.28 6.58
C ARG A 330 -19.56 -0.97 8.07
N GLU A 331 -20.71 -0.41 8.41
CA GLU A 331 -21.11 -0.14 9.79
C GLU A 331 -21.08 -1.41 10.65
N ARG A 332 -21.69 -2.48 10.19
CA ARG A 332 -21.77 -3.76 10.92
C ARG A 332 -20.39 -4.38 11.13
N ILE A 333 -19.57 -4.46 10.07
CA ILE A 333 -18.24 -5.06 10.17
C ILE A 333 -17.31 -4.18 11.01
N SER A 334 -17.44 -2.86 10.93
CA SER A 334 -16.70 -1.94 11.80
C SER A 334 -17.00 -2.17 13.28
N VAL A 335 -18.26 -2.45 13.66
CA VAL A 335 -18.60 -2.80 15.04
C VAL A 335 -17.89 -4.08 15.48
N SER A 336 -17.93 -5.14 14.68
CA SER A 336 -17.21 -6.39 15.00
C SER A 336 -15.69 -6.18 15.14
N LEU A 337 -15.08 -5.30 14.32
CA LEU A 337 -13.67 -4.98 14.47
C LEU A 337 -13.37 -4.13 15.72
N VAL A 338 -14.28 -3.25 16.13
CA VAL A 338 -14.17 -2.54 17.42
C VAL A 338 -14.15 -3.55 18.56
N ASP A 339 -15.08 -4.52 18.58
CA ASP A 339 -15.13 -5.56 19.60
C ASP A 339 -13.87 -6.43 19.61
N ALA A 340 -13.32 -6.77 18.44
CA ALA A 340 -12.06 -7.49 18.31
C ALA A 340 -10.86 -6.72 18.90
N ILE A 341 -10.79 -5.41 18.63
CA ILE A 341 -9.75 -4.53 19.15
C ILE A 341 -9.90 -4.35 20.66
N ASP A 342 -11.12 -4.18 21.17
CA ASP A 342 -11.41 -4.14 22.61
C ASP A 342 -10.96 -5.40 23.31
N GLY A 343 -11.32 -6.56 22.76
CA GLY A 343 -10.93 -7.87 23.30
C GLY A 343 -9.42 -8.08 23.30
N TYR A 344 -8.71 -7.56 22.29
CA TYR A 344 -7.25 -7.60 22.23
C TYR A 344 -6.61 -6.77 23.35
N PHE A 345 -7.00 -5.50 23.50
CA PHE A 345 -6.42 -4.62 24.51
C PHE A 345 -6.81 -5.02 25.94
N ALA A 346 -8.02 -5.52 26.18
CA ALA A 346 -8.43 -6.03 27.49
C ALA A 346 -7.56 -7.22 27.95
N LYS A 347 -7.26 -8.15 27.04
CA LYS A 347 -6.36 -9.28 27.32
C LYS A 347 -4.92 -8.84 27.60
N ARG A 348 -4.47 -7.74 26.97
CA ARG A 348 -3.13 -7.19 27.20
C ARG A 348 -3.00 -6.57 28.59
N ILE A 349 -4.01 -5.80 29.02
CA ILE A 349 -4.04 -5.19 30.37
C ILE A 349 -4.03 -6.29 31.44
N ALA A 350 -4.81 -7.36 31.25
CA ALA A 350 -4.88 -8.47 32.19
C ALA A 350 -3.57 -9.30 32.30
N ARG A 351 -2.66 -9.18 31.34
CA ARG A 351 -1.37 -9.90 31.31
C ARG A 351 -0.16 -9.02 31.64
N ALA A 352 -0.35 -7.71 31.83
CA ALA A 352 0.74 -6.85 32.28
C ALA A 352 1.20 -7.30 33.69
N PRO A 353 2.48 -7.62 33.93
CA PRO A 353 2.96 -7.89 35.29
C PRO A 353 2.82 -6.60 36.10
N PHE A 354 2.36 -6.74 37.33
CA PHE A 354 2.26 -5.68 38.35
C PHE A 354 3.64 -5.13 38.71
#